data_3fe7a308d63a7f6977a4c6189ac8a791
#
_entry.id   3fe7a308d63a7f6977a4c6189ac8a791
#
_cell.length_a   1.000
_cell.length_b   1.000
_cell.length_c   1.000
_cell.angle_alpha   90.00
_cell.angle_beta   90.00
_cell.angle_gamma   90.00
#
_symmetry.space_group_name_H-M   'P 1'
#
loop_
_entity.id
_entity.type
_entity.pdbx_description
1 polymer ?
#
loop_
_entity_poly.entity_id
_entity_poly.type
_entity_poly.pdbx_seq_one_letter_code
_entity_poly.pdbx_strand_id
1 'polypeptide(L)'
;MKFSLFFAFLPFSFLAQTVSYADVGVIVNLNSPESIAIGNYFQAARNIPSQNMVFVNVPNTEVINDSVFNVLRSQIEASLLNSGIENTLNYLVTTKGVPLRRSGIDCLVNQGNGDCGSVDSELSLILGTYASNIAQNNAFLHPYFDQNVHFTRSQFGMYLVTRLDGFTVGDVKQMIARSGPNTAVNPLAFL
;
A
#
# COMPACT_ATOMS: atom_id res chain seq x y z
N MET A 1 -25.89 64.26 -0.81
CA MET A 1 -24.71 63.36 -1.05
C MET A 1 -25.19 61.90 -0.98
N LYS A 2 -25.24 61.20 -2.12
CA LYS A 2 -25.61 59.75 -2.16
C LYS A 2 -24.30 58.96 -2.19
N PHE A 3 -24.01 58.24 -1.12
CA PHE A 3 -22.88 57.29 -1.06
C PHE A 3 -23.34 55.99 -1.73
N SER A 4 -22.74 55.66 -2.88
CA SER A 4 -22.93 54.37 -3.57
C SER A 4 -21.88 53.39 -3.05
N LEU A 5 -22.31 52.38 -2.28
CA LEU A 5 -21.44 51.34 -1.76
C LEU A 5 -21.23 50.28 -2.87
N PHE A 6 -20.03 50.26 -3.44
CA PHE A 6 -19.65 49.23 -4.44
C PHE A 6 -19.16 47.98 -3.71
N PHE A 7 -19.95 46.92 -3.74
CA PHE A 7 -19.55 45.61 -3.23
C PHE A 7 -18.71 44.88 -4.31
N ALA A 8 -17.41 44.84 -4.12
CA ALA A 8 -16.53 44.02 -4.99
C ALA A 8 -16.67 42.53 -4.61
N PHE A 9 -17.28 41.75 -5.49
CA PHE A 9 -17.31 40.31 -5.39
C PHE A 9 -15.93 39.76 -5.83
N LEU A 10 -15.10 39.30 -4.87
CA LEU A 10 -13.90 38.55 -5.18
C LEU A 10 -14.31 37.09 -5.50
N PRO A 11 -13.93 36.54 -6.67
CA PRO A 11 -14.18 35.14 -6.96
C PRO A 11 -13.36 34.27 -6.01
N PHE A 12 -14.04 33.50 -5.18
CA PHE A 12 -13.42 32.47 -4.35
C PHE A 12 -13.06 31.29 -5.26
N SER A 13 -11.80 31.22 -5.71
CA SER A 13 -11.31 30.07 -6.46
C SER A 13 -11.21 28.88 -5.50
N PHE A 14 -12.14 27.94 -5.59
CA PHE A 14 -11.99 26.63 -4.99
C PHE A 14 -10.83 25.92 -5.69
N LEU A 15 -9.68 25.88 -5.08
CA LEU A 15 -8.60 24.97 -5.49
C LEU A 15 -9.06 23.54 -5.17
N ALA A 16 -9.43 22.79 -6.19
CA ALA A 16 -9.66 21.36 -6.05
C ALA A 16 -8.36 20.73 -5.53
N GLN A 17 -8.39 20.18 -4.31
CA GLN A 17 -7.24 19.48 -3.75
C GLN A 17 -7.02 18.20 -4.56
N THR A 18 -5.95 18.16 -5.34
CA THR A 18 -5.57 16.95 -6.08
C THR A 18 -5.02 15.92 -5.10
N VAL A 19 -5.57 14.73 -5.12
CA VAL A 19 -5.04 13.60 -4.34
C VAL A 19 -3.63 13.28 -4.85
N SER A 20 -2.66 13.32 -3.96
CA SER A 20 -1.27 12.98 -4.25
C SER A 20 -0.99 11.52 -3.87
N TYR A 21 -0.23 10.82 -4.69
CA TYR A 21 0.27 9.46 -4.43
C TYR A 21 1.81 9.47 -4.22
N ALA A 22 2.37 10.60 -3.85
CA ALA A 22 3.81 10.76 -3.64
C ALA A 22 4.35 9.94 -2.46
N ASP A 23 3.49 9.57 -1.52
CA ASP A 23 3.79 8.78 -0.32
C ASP A 23 3.37 7.30 -0.44
N VAL A 24 3.13 6.83 -1.67
CA VAL A 24 2.76 5.45 -1.99
C VAL A 24 3.92 4.73 -2.65
N GLY A 25 4.37 3.61 -2.07
CA GLY A 25 5.30 2.66 -2.67
C GLY A 25 4.56 1.48 -3.31
N VAL A 26 4.97 1.04 -4.49
CA VAL A 26 4.33 -0.06 -5.22
C VAL A 26 5.29 -1.22 -5.36
N ILE A 27 4.94 -2.38 -4.78
CA ILE A 27 5.76 -3.60 -4.81
C ILE A 27 5.33 -4.46 -6.00
N VAL A 28 6.27 -4.70 -6.89
CA VAL A 28 6.09 -5.42 -8.16
C VAL A 28 7.00 -6.64 -8.20
N ASN A 29 6.44 -7.83 -8.38
CA ASN A 29 7.21 -9.05 -8.56
C ASN A 29 7.59 -9.25 -10.04
N LEU A 30 8.87 -9.18 -10.35
CA LEU A 30 9.39 -9.32 -11.71
C LEU A 30 9.19 -10.73 -12.30
N ASN A 31 8.95 -11.74 -11.47
CA ASN A 31 8.63 -13.08 -11.91
C ASN A 31 7.14 -13.27 -12.25
N SER A 32 6.32 -12.24 -12.11
CA SER A 32 4.90 -12.27 -12.44
C SER A 32 4.57 -11.23 -13.52
N PRO A 33 4.24 -11.67 -14.75
CA PRO A 33 3.75 -10.76 -15.80
C PRO A 33 2.52 -9.95 -15.38
N GLU A 34 1.64 -10.55 -14.56
CA GLU A 34 0.46 -9.89 -14.00
C GLU A 34 0.86 -8.73 -13.07
N SER A 35 1.82 -8.99 -12.18
CA SER A 35 2.36 -7.99 -11.25
C SER A 35 2.95 -6.78 -11.99
N ILE A 36 3.76 -7.04 -13.02
CA ILE A 36 4.36 -6.00 -13.86
C ILE A 36 3.26 -5.18 -14.57
N ALA A 37 2.28 -5.87 -15.17
CA ALA A 37 1.21 -5.20 -15.91
C ALA A 37 0.31 -4.33 -15.01
N ILE A 38 0.05 -4.77 -13.78
CA ILE A 38 -0.74 -4.02 -12.79
C ILE A 38 0.08 -2.86 -12.24
N GLY A 39 1.33 -3.10 -11.82
CA GLY A 39 2.20 -2.08 -11.26
C GLY A 39 2.42 -0.91 -12.22
N ASN A 40 2.75 -1.20 -13.48
CA ASN A 40 2.93 -0.17 -14.51
C ASN A 40 1.64 0.62 -14.78
N TYR A 41 0.50 -0.07 -14.82
CA TYR A 41 -0.78 0.59 -15.01
C TYR A 41 -1.13 1.50 -13.83
N PHE A 42 -0.94 1.04 -12.59
CA PHE A 42 -1.21 1.82 -11.40
C PHE A 42 -0.30 3.03 -11.29
N GLN A 43 1.01 2.85 -11.58
CA GLN A 43 1.97 3.94 -11.64
C GLN A 43 1.50 5.05 -12.58
N ALA A 44 1.17 4.70 -13.82
CA ALA A 44 0.72 5.65 -14.82
C ALA A 44 -0.61 6.32 -14.44
N ALA A 45 -1.59 5.54 -13.94
CA ALA A 45 -2.91 6.03 -13.59
C ALA A 45 -2.93 6.98 -12.39
N ARG A 46 -1.92 6.93 -11.52
CA ARG A 46 -1.82 7.72 -10.28
C ARG A 46 -0.62 8.66 -10.24
N ASN A 47 0.16 8.74 -11.31
CA ASN A 47 1.39 9.54 -11.38
C ASN A 47 2.36 9.23 -10.22
N ILE A 48 2.48 7.94 -9.87
CA ILE A 48 3.38 7.51 -8.79
C ILE A 48 4.82 7.74 -9.24
N PRO A 49 5.65 8.39 -8.40
CA PRO A 49 7.06 8.61 -8.73
C PRO A 49 7.78 7.30 -9.05
N SER A 50 8.63 7.29 -10.07
CA SER A 50 9.35 6.07 -10.47
C SER A 50 10.25 5.52 -9.37
N GLN A 51 10.80 6.35 -8.52
CA GLN A 51 11.58 5.96 -7.34
C GLN A 51 10.77 5.18 -6.30
N ASN A 52 9.44 5.32 -6.31
CA ASN A 52 8.54 4.62 -5.40
C ASN A 52 8.14 3.22 -5.93
N MET A 53 8.64 2.82 -7.11
CA MET A 53 8.44 1.48 -7.65
C MET A 53 9.49 0.53 -7.07
N VAL A 54 9.04 -0.42 -6.26
CA VAL A 54 9.86 -1.41 -5.57
C VAL A 54 9.77 -2.73 -6.33
N PHE A 55 10.85 -3.13 -6.98
CA PHE A 55 10.91 -4.36 -7.76
C PHE A 55 11.53 -5.48 -6.93
N VAL A 56 10.82 -6.61 -6.88
CA VAL A 56 11.28 -7.83 -6.20
C VAL A 56 11.32 -9.01 -7.16
N ASN A 57 12.15 -10.00 -6.84
CA ASN A 57 12.32 -11.20 -7.62
C ASN A 57 12.16 -12.42 -6.71
N VAL A 58 10.92 -12.90 -6.56
CA VAL A 58 10.55 -14.02 -5.72
C VAL A 58 9.61 -14.97 -6.50
N PRO A 59 9.41 -16.22 -6.06
CA PRO A 59 8.47 -17.13 -6.71
C PRO A 59 7.07 -16.50 -6.85
N ASN A 60 6.44 -16.71 -8.01
CA ASN A 60 5.06 -16.29 -8.25
C ASN A 60 4.11 -17.38 -7.73
N THR A 61 4.09 -17.55 -6.41
CA THR A 61 3.23 -18.50 -5.70
C THR A 61 2.48 -17.76 -4.58
N GLU A 62 1.28 -18.23 -4.25
CA GLU A 62 0.49 -17.62 -3.18
C GLU A 62 1.13 -17.84 -1.80
N VAL A 63 1.72 -18.99 -1.57
CA VAL A 63 2.33 -19.37 -0.29
C VAL A 63 3.83 -19.50 -0.45
N ILE A 64 4.57 -18.90 0.46
CA ILE A 64 6.04 -18.95 0.54
C ILE A 64 6.47 -19.34 1.95
N ASN A 65 7.64 -19.95 2.07
CA ASN A 65 8.25 -20.27 3.35
C ASN A 65 9.04 -19.06 3.92
N ASP A 66 9.50 -19.17 5.16
CA ASP A 66 10.26 -18.14 5.87
C ASP A 66 11.52 -17.69 5.13
N SER A 67 12.24 -18.61 4.51
CA SER A 67 13.45 -18.29 3.75
C SER A 67 13.13 -17.37 2.57
N VAL A 68 12.08 -17.67 1.82
CA VAL A 68 11.64 -16.86 0.68
C VAL A 68 11.04 -15.54 1.16
N PHE A 69 10.31 -15.54 2.28
CA PHE A 69 9.80 -14.30 2.88
C PHE A 69 10.95 -13.36 3.30
N ASN A 70 12.00 -13.90 3.91
CA ASN A 70 13.17 -13.10 4.27
C ASN A 70 13.87 -12.50 3.05
N VAL A 71 13.93 -13.23 1.93
CA VAL A 71 14.44 -12.69 0.65
C VAL A 71 13.55 -11.56 0.13
N LEU A 72 12.22 -11.75 0.11
CA LEU A 72 11.25 -10.74 -0.28
C LEU A 72 11.39 -9.46 0.57
N ARG A 73 11.41 -9.64 1.89
CA ARG A 73 11.59 -8.55 2.86
C ARG A 73 12.89 -7.79 2.61
N SER A 74 14.02 -8.49 2.49
CA SER A 74 15.33 -7.87 2.29
C SER A 74 15.40 -7.07 1.00
N GLN A 75 14.79 -7.56 -0.09
CA GLN A 75 14.73 -6.82 -1.36
C GLN A 75 13.92 -5.54 -1.24
N ILE A 76 12.78 -5.58 -0.54
CA ILE A 76 11.95 -4.39 -0.30
C ILE A 76 12.70 -3.39 0.57
N GLU A 77 13.23 -3.82 1.72
CA GLU A 77 13.98 -2.97 2.65
C GLU A 77 15.17 -2.31 1.96
N ALA A 78 15.95 -3.08 1.19
CA ALA A 78 17.09 -2.56 0.43
C ALA A 78 16.66 -1.53 -0.62
N SER A 79 15.57 -1.79 -1.35
CA SER A 79 15.05 -0.85 -2.35
C SER A 79 14.61 0.48 -1.73
N LEU A 80 13.88 0.42 -0.61
CA LEU A 80 13.41 1.61 0.10
C LEU A 80 14.58 2.45 0.64
N LEU A 81 15.54 1.79 1.29
CA LEU A 81 16.73 2.44 1.86
C LEU A 81 17.64 3.04 0.79
N ASN A 82 17.93 2.29 -0.29
CA ASN A 82 18.78 2.77 -1.37
C ASN A 82 18.19 3.95 -2.13
N SER A 83 16.85 4.03 -2.19
CA SER A 83 16.14 5.16 -2.80
C SER A 83 15.91 6.33 -1.82
N GLY A 84 16.20 6.15 -0.52
CA GLY A 84 16.00 7.15 0.53
C GLY A 84 14.54 7.54 0.76
N ILE A 85 13.61 6.61 0.46
CA ILE A 85 12.17 6.88 0.50
C ILE A 85 11.47 6.22 1.69
N GLU A 86 12.17 5.43 2.49
CA GLU A 86 11.60 4.66 3.61
C GLU A 86 10.83 5.53 4.60
N ASN A 87 11.23 6.78 4.78
CA ASN A 87 10.58 7.72 5.71
C ASN A 87 9.59 8.67 5.03
N THR A 88 9.54 8.68 3.70
CA THR A 88 8.60 9.52 2.93
C THR A 88 7.32 8.78 2.55
N LEU A 89 7.35 7.45 2.55
CA LEU A 89 6.19 6.64 2.25
C LEU A 89 5.35 6.37 3.51
N ASN A 90 4.05 6.49 3.36
CA ASN A 90 3.05 6.08 4.35
C ASN A 90 2.41 4.73 3.98
N TYR A 91 2.30 4.46 2.68
CA TYR A 91 1.55 3.33 2.13
C TYR A 91 2.43 2.45 1.27
N LEU A 92 2.26 1.12 1.40
CA LEU A 92 2.81 0.15 0.48
C LEU A 92 1.66 -0.58 -0.22
N VAL A 93 1.77 -0.71 -1.53
CA VAL A 93 0.78 -1.40 -2.35
C VAL A 93 1.43 -2.61 -2.98
N THR A 94 1.00 -3.81 -2.60
CA THR A 94 1.41 -5.05 -3.26
C THR A 94 0.53 -5.32 -4.47
N THR A 95 1.11 -5.88 -5.52
CA THR A 95 0.38 -6.24 -6.74
C THR A 95 0.12 -7.75 -6.79
N LYS A 96 -0.93 -8.19 -7.52
CA LYS A 96 -1.15 -9.61 -7.83
C LYS A 96 0.14 -10.26 -8.34
N GLY A 97 0.48 -11.44 -7.79
CA GLY A 97 1.75 -12.11 -8.07
C GLY A 97 2.88 -11.82 -7.08
N VAL A 98 2.68 -10.88 -6.14
CA VAL A 98 3.43 -10.84 -4.87
C VAL A 98 2.79 -11.88 -3.95
N PRO A 99 3.56 -12.77 -3.28
CA PRO A 99 3.02 -13.81 -2.41
C PRO A 99 2.03 -13.28 -1.37
N LEU A 100 1.00 -14.09 -1.05
CA LEU A 100 -0.08 -13.72 -0.12
C LEU A 100 0.21 -14.15 1.30
N ARG A 101 0.74 -15.36 1.46
CA ARG A 101 0.87 -16.01 2.77
C ARG A 101 2.28 -16.55 2.97
N ARG A 102 2.69 -16.51 4.21
CA ARG A 102 3.92 -17.12 4.68
C ARG A 102 3.59 -18.38 5.47
N SER A 103 4.22 -19.51 5.16
CA SER A 103 4.20 -20.75 5.93
C SER A 103 5.53 -20.97 6.64
N GLY A 104 5.54 -21.50 7.84
CA GLY A 104 6.77 -21.78 8.60
C GLY A 104 6.52 -22.40 9.98
N ILE A 105 7.60 -22.68 10.69
CA ILE A 105 7.59 -23.34 12.02
C ILE A 105 6.88 -22.46 13.07
N ASP A 106 6.88 -21.16 12.85
CA ASP A 106 6.35 -20.16 13.80
C ASP A 106 4.84 -19.95 13.70
N CYS A 107 4.15 -20.75 12.88
CA CYS A 107 2.70 -20.75 12.84
C CYS A 107 2.12 -21.33 14.11
N LEU A 108 1.15 -20.67 14.68
CA LEU A 108 0.44 -21.14 15.87
C LEU A 108 0.08 -22.63 15.73
N VAL A 109 0.69 -23.44 16.54
CA VAL A 109 0.81 -24.90 16.45
C VAL A 109 -0.56 -25.62 16.51
N ASN A 110 -1.66 -24.94 16.80
CA ASN A 110 -2.96 -25.55 17.07
C ASN A 110 -3.94 -25.51 15.89
N GLN A 111 -3.54 -25.06 14.71
CA GLN A 111 -4.44 -24.94 13.55
C GLN A 111 -4.10 -25.83 12.36
N GLY A 112 -3.34 -26.88 12.57
CA GLY A 112 -3.27 -28.06 11.68
C GLY A 112 -2.68 -27.90 10.26
N ASN A 113 -2.52 -26.73 9.71
CA ASN A 113 -2.14 -26.54 8.30
C ASN A 113 -0.95 -25.62 8.03
N GLY A 114 -0.23 -25.12 9.03
CA GLY A 114 1.02 -24.39 8.82
C GLY A 114 0.93 -23.09 8.00
N ASP A 115 -0.25 -22.58 7.76
CA ASP A 115 -0.46 -21.30 7.08
C ASP A 115 -0.34 -20.17 8.11
N CYS A 116 0.79 -19.54 8.11
CA CYS A 116 1.07 -18.43 8.99
C CYS A 116 0.79 -17.11 8.31
N GLY A 117 0.85 -16.09 9.00
CA GLY A 117 0.71 -14.68 8.69
C GLY A 117 0.52 -14.26 7.23
N SER A 118 -0.26 -13.23 7.05
CA SER A 118 -0.37 -12.51 5.79
C SER A 118 0.96 -11.82 5.48
N VAL A 119 1.49 -11.99 4.27
CA VAL A 119 2.68 -11.26 3.80
C VAL A 119 2.46 -9.75 3.93
N ASP A 120 1.28 -9.25 3.58
CA ASP A 120 0.97 -7.82 3.67
C ASP A 120 1.00 -7.31 5.13
N SER A 121 0.50 -8.10 6.08
CA SER A 121 0.57 -7.76 7.51
C SER A 121 2.02 -7.70 8.01
N GLU A 122 2.86 -8.65 7.61
CA GLU A 122 4.28 -8.66 7.96
C GLU A 122 5.03 -7.47 7.33
N LEU A 123 4.73 -7.15 6.06
CA LEU A 123 5.33 -6.01 5.37
C LEU A 123 4.95 -4.66 5.99
N SER A 124 3.83 -4.58 6.71
CA SER A 124 3.47 -3.35 7.40
C SER A 124 4.48 -2.96 8.49
N LEU A 125 5.20 -3.92 9.04
CA LEU A 125 6.12 -3.73 10.16
C LEU A 125 7.57 -3.43 9.74
N ILE A 126 7.93 -3.64 8.47
CA ILE A 126 9.32 -3.49 7.99
C ILE A 126 9.86 -2.07 8.22
N LEU A 127 11.14 -1.97 8.55
CA LEU A 127 11.84 -0.70 8.79
C LEU A 127 11.14 0.23 9.78
N GLY A 128 10.20 -0.29 10.59
CA GLY A 128 9.43 0.47 11.55
C GLY A 128 9.78 0.13 12.99
N THR A 129 9.11 0.80 13.93
CA THR A 129 9.27 0.59 15.39
C THR A 129 8.97 -0.85 15.79
N TYR A 130 8.11 -1.52 15.04
CA TYR A 130 7.63 -2.87 15.34
C TYR A 130 8.27 -3.97 14.50
N ALA A 131 9.38 -3.68 13.83
CA ALA A 131 10.07 -4.64 12.95
C ALA A 131 10.52 -5.92 13.68
N SER A 132 10.73 -5.87 15.01
CA SER A 132 11.03 -7.04 15.83
C SER A 132 9.85 -8.01 15.97
N ASN A 133 8.61 -7.57 15.67
CA ASN A 133 7.42 -8.43 15.74
C ASN A 133 7.20 -9.24 14.46
N ILE A 134 7.98 -8.96 13.40
CA ILE A 134 7.94 -9.75 12.16
C ILE A 134 8.32 -11.20 12.50
N ALA A 135 7.55 -12.14 11.99
CA ALA A 135 7.73 -13.56 12.25
C ALA A 135 7.48 -14.02 13.69
N GLN A 136 6.88 -13.20 14.53
CA GLN A 136 6.49 -13.61 15.86
C GLN A 136 5.02 -14.04 15.91
N ASN A 137 4.74 -15.08 16.70
CA ASN A 137 3.39 -15.63 16.88
C ASN A 137 2.50 -14.82 17.83
N ASN A 138 2.89 -13.62 18.17
CA ASN A 138 2.15 -12.79 19.10
C ASN A 138 1.07 -12.00 18.37
N ALA A 139 -0.14 -11.99 18.92
CA ALA A 139 -1.16 -11.08 18.47
C ALA A 139 -0.66 -9.64 18.62
N PHE A 140 -0.51 -8.93 17.51
CA PHE A 140 -0.09 -7.55 17.47
C PHE A 140 -1.29 -6.66 17.18
N LEU A 141 -1.65 -5.81 18.15
CA LEU A 141 -2.69 -4.83 17.93
C LEU A 141 -2.13 -3.69 17.08
N HIS A 142 -2.74 -3.47 15.92
CA HIS A 142 -2.32 -2.43 14.99
C HIS A 142 -2.42 -1.05 15.67
N PRO A 143 -1.33 -0.26 15.76
CA PRO A 143 -1.31 1.02 16.49
C PRO A 143 -2.31 2.06 15.96
N TYR A 144 -2.70 1.94 14.69
CA TYR A 144 -3.70 2.82 14.06
C TYR A 144 -5.13 2.32 14.28
N PHE A 145 -5.33 1.17 14.95
CA PHE A 145 -6.68 0.66 15.23
C PHE A 145 -7.46 1.66 16.07
N ASP A 146 -8.72 1.92 15.68
CA ASP A 146 -9.65 2.84 16.36
C ASP A 146 -9.13 4.29 16.50
N GLN A 147 -8.22 4.72 15.61
CA GLN A 147 -7.74 6.10 15.59
C GLN A 147 -8.53 6.94 14.58
N ASN A 148 -9.03 8.10 15.01
CA ASN A 148 -9.73 9.05 14.15
C ASN A 148 -8.82 10.23 13.76
N VAL A 149 -7.64 9.89 13.20
CA VAL A 149 -6.66 10.86 12.72
C VAL A 149 -6.11 10.41 11.36
N HIS A 150 -5.53 11.33 10.61
CA HIS A 150 -4.85 10.94 9.36
C HIS A 150 -3.63 10.07 9.67
N PHE A 151 -3.49 8.97 8.95
CA PHE A 151 -2.35 8.06 9.12
C PHE A 151 -1.06 8.69 8.59
N THR A 152 0.00 8.60 9.37
CA THR A 152 1.38 8.80 8.91
C THR A 152 2.30 7.74 9.52
N ARG A 153 3.24 7.26 8.71
CA ARG A 153 4.25 6.29 9.17
C ARG A 153 5.07 6.83 10.35
N SER A 154 5.40 8.12 10.32
CA SER A 154 6.17 8.78 11.38
C SER A 154 5.44 8.77 12.74
N GLN A 155 4.11 8.84 12.73
CA GLN A 155 3.31 8.81 13.96
C GLN A 155 3.11 7.39 14.48
N PHE A 156 2.85 6.44 13.58
CA PHE A 156 2.45 5.07 13.95
C PHE A 156 3.58 4.05 13.87
N GLY A 157 4.75 4.41 13.36
CA GLY A 157 5.94 3.55 13.34
C GLY A 157 5.84 2.33 12.42
N MET A 158 4.94 2.34 11.44
CA MET A 158 4.68 1.25 10.50
C MET A 158 4.11 1.77 9.18
N TYR A 159 4.04 0.94 8.15
CA TYR A 159 3.33 1.25 6.91
C TYR A 159 1.87 0.78 6.97
N LEU A 160 0.97 1.44 6.23
CA LEU A 160 -0.28 0.81 5.82
C LEU A 160 -0.05 0.04 4.51
N VAL A 161 -0.39 -1.23 4.51
CA VAL A 161 -0.23 -2.11 3.35
C VAL A 161 -1.59 -2.47 2.79
N THR A 162 -1.73 -2.37 1.48
CA THR A 162 -2.92 -2.80 0.75
C THR A 162 -2.51 -3.56 -0.51
N ARG A 163 -3.47 -4.25 -1.15
CA ARG A 163 -3.19 -5.10 -2.30
C ARG A 163 -4.07 -4.75 -3.49
N LEU A 164 -3.45 -4.70 -4.66
CA LEU A 164 -4.12 -4.66 -5.95
C LEU A 164 -4.24 -6.09 -6.47
N ASP A 165 -5.38 -6.72 -6.24
CA ASP A 165 -5.69 -8.09 -6.66
C ASP A 165 -7.08 -8.19 -7.27
N GLY A 166 -7.32 -9.26 -8.02
CA GLY A 166 -8.57 -9.59 -8.70
C GLY A 166 -8.45 -10.89 -9.48
N PHE A 167 -9.52 -11.35 -10.10
CA PHE A 167 -9.49 -12.58 -10.88
C PHE A 167 -8.55 -12.46 -12.09
N THR A 168 -8.61 -11.34 -12.79
CA THR A 168 -7.78 -11.03 -13.94
C THR A 168 -7.08 -9.68 -13.80
N VAL A 169 -6.03 -9.47 -14.59
CA VAL A 169 -5.38 -8.17 -14.74
C VAL A 169 -6.39 -7.10 -15.21
N GLY A 170 -7.34 -7.49 -16.06
CA GLY A 170 -8.40 -6.60 -16.54
C GLY A 170 -9.28 -6.08 -15.41
N ASP A 171 -9.69 -6.94 -14.49
CA ASP A 171 -10.51 -6.55 -13.33
C ASP A 171 -9.79 -5.54 -12.45
N VAL A 172 -8.50 -5.79 -12.16
CA VAL A 172 -7.68 -4.88 -11.36
C VAL A 172 -7.52 -3.52 -12.05
N LYS A 173 -7.25 -3.51 -13.36
CA LYS A 173 -7.17 -2.26 -14.13
C LYS A 173 -8.49 -1.48 -14.14
N GLN A 174 -9.62 -2.16 -14.24
CA GLN A 174 -10.94 -1.52 -14.15
C GLN A 174 -11.19 -0.94 -12.75
N MET A 175 -10.82 -1.66 -11.68
CA MET A 175 -10.90 -1.16 -10.31
C MET A 175 -10.08 0.13 -10.15
N ILE A 176 -8.84 0.13 -10.62
CA ILE A 176 -7.97 1.31 -10.61
C ILE A 176 -8.59 2.45 -11.41
N ALA A 177 -9.14 2.20 -12.59
CA ALA A 177 -9.77 3.22 -13.43
C ALA A 177 -11.00 3.85 -12.76
N ARG A 178 -11.84 3.05 -12.09
CA ARG A 178 -13.06 3.51 -11.40
C ARG A 178 -12.77 4.32 -10.14
N SER A 179 -11.70 4.02 -9.44
CA SER A 179 -11.28 4.73 -8.21
C SER A 179 -10.46 5.99 -8.50
N GLY A 180 -10.55 6.57 -9.68
CA GLY A 180 -9.87 7.81 -10.06
C GLY A 180 -10.37 9.02 -9.27
N PRO A 181 -9.55 10.09 -9.15
CA PRO A 181 -9.86 11.26 -8.34
C PRO A 181 -11.09 12.03 -8.79
N ASN A 182 -11.62 11.76 -9.99
CA ASN A 182 -12.80 12.43 -10.56
C ASN A 182 -14.08 11.61 -10.49
N THR A 183 -14.08 10.42 -9.94
CA THR A 183 -15.31 9.71 -9.65
C THR A 183 -15.91 10.32 -8.39
N ALA A 184 -16.89 11.19 -8.56
CA ALA A 184 -17.77 11.59 -7.46
C ALA A 184 -18.36 10.30 -6.86
N VAL A 185 -17.84 9.87 -5.74
CA VAL A 185 -18.41 8.75 -5.00
C VAL A 185 -19.76 9.26 -4.52
N ASN A 186 -20.86 8.74 -5.10
CA ASN A 186 -22.17 9.01 -4.55
C ASN A 186 -22.23 8.33 -3.17
N PRO A 187 -22.24 9.08 -2.07
CA PRO A 187 -22.23 8.50 -0.73
C PRO A 187 -23.45 7.64 -0.43
N LEU A 188 -24.51 7.73 -1.26
CA LEU A 188 -25.72 6.92 -1.15
C LEU A 188 -25.59 5.53 -1.80
N ALA A 189 -24.48 5.20 -2.46
CA ALA A 189 -24.27 3.90 -3.07
C ALA A 189 -23.87 2.78 -2.07
N PHE A 190 -23.76 3.09 -0.78
CA PHE A 190 -23.34 2.17 0.28
C PHE A 190 -24.38 1.99 1.42
N LEU A 191 -25.66 2.33 1.14
CA LEU A 191 -26.76 2.07 2.06
C LEU A 191 -27.60 0.88 1.60
#